data_8e05a68e4dcb2a2d595077854bcff877
#
_entry.id   8e05a68e4dcb2a2d595077854bcff877
#
_cell.length_a   1.000
_cell.length_b   1.000
_cell.length_c   1.000
_cell.angle_alpha   90.00
_cell.angle_beta   90.00
_cell.angle_gamma   90.00
#
_symmetry.space_group_name_H-M   'P 1'
#
loop_
_entity.id
_entity.type
_entity.pdbx_description
1 polymer ?
#
loop_
_entity_poly.entity_id
_entity_poly.type
_entity_poly.pdbx_seq_one_letter_code
_entity_poly.pdbx_strand_id
1 'polypeptide(L)'
;MNLKDRIGADLGRRVSLEEGIAWAAERGVKFIDAQLDITPNGLTTFDAARCDAIREAAGAADIHLGLHTLSGVNIAEYSPFLSEAVDDYLKAYIDVAVRLKAEWVVVHPGHHFGDKEERMEAAVGHISKASAYAEEVGATLFLENMNWEPDLAEVHYLAHTLEEAQYYFERLTLPSLKWSFTVNHAHLVPDGIDGFIDGLDMSRLGEVRIADCTGEYEIHMKPGEGNIDFGHMFERIEASGFKGHYMNAFGNLEDMNDARDYLVERAVVAGVDAR
;
A
#
# COMPACT_ATOMS: atom_id res chain seq x y z
N MET A 1 -14.14 8.33 13.38
CA MET A 1 -13.08 9.11 12.69
C MET A 1 -13.70 9.68 11.46
N ASN A 2 -13.60 10.98 11.20
CA ASN A 2 -14.10 11.61 9.99
C ASN A 2 -13.26 11.21 8.76
N LEU A 3 -13.76 11.47 7.54
CA LEU A 3 -13.07 11.05 6.32
C LEU A 3 -11.68 11.69 6.19
N LYS A 4 -11.52 12.98 6.54
CA LYS A 4 -10.22 13.67 6.45
C LYS A 4 -9.17 13.00 7.34
N ASP A 5 -9.55 12.56 8.54
CA ASP A 5 -8.65 11.87 9.47
C ASP A 5 -8.22 10.50 8.96
N ARG A 6 -9.05 9.87 8.11
CA ARG A 6 -8.74 8.60 7.44
C ARG A 6 -7.82 8.75 6.22
N ILE A 7 -7.54 9.98 5.77
CA ILE A 7 -6.64 10.23 4.64
C ILE A 7 -5.23 10.54 5.19
N GLY A 8 -4.33 9.60 5.00
CA GLY A 8 -2.93 9.64 5.41
C GLY A 8 -1.98 10.06 4.29
N ALA A 9 -0.67 9.86 4.52
CA ALA A 9 0.39 10.18 3.59
C ALA A 9 1.52 9.14 3.63
N ASP A 10 1.95 8.69 2.45
CA ASP A 10 3.13 7.86 2.25
C ASP A 10 4.40 8.72 2.40
N LEU A 11 5.21 8.44 3.41
CA LEU A 11 6.48 9.13 3.64
C LEU A 11 7.54 8.75 2.59
N GLY A 12 7.30 7.65 1.87
CA GLY A 12 8.29 7.08 0.97
C GLY A 12 9.55 6.64 1.70
N ARG A 13 10.70 6.83 1.07
CA ARG A 13 12.00 6.35 1.55
C ARG A 13 12.98 7.46 1.98
N ARG A 14 12.60 8.74 1.79
CA ARG A 14 13.53 9.88 1.96
C ARG A 14 13.37 10.60 3.30
N VAL A 15 12.23 10.47 3.92
CA VAL A 15 11.91 11.07 5.21
C VAL A 15 12.09 10.02 6.29
N SER A 16 12.79 10.35 7.37
CA SER A 16 12.89 9.44 8.52
C SER A 16 11.53 9.26 9.17
N LEU A 17 11.29 8.08 9.74
CA LEU A 17 10.00 7.81 10.39
C LEU A 17 9.75 8.79 11.54
N GLU A 18 10.81 9.21 12.25
CA GLU A 18 10.74 10.19 13.31
C GLU A 18 10.33 11.59 12.81
N GLU A 19 10.92 12.05 11.70
CA GLU A 19 10.54 13.32 11.06
C GLU A 19 9.11 13.25 10.48
N GLY A 20 8.74 12.11 9.90
CA GLY A 20 7.39 11.86 9.39
C GLY A 20 6.33 11.93 10.49
N ILE A 21 6.59 11.35 11.67
CA ILE A 21 5.69 11.43 12.82
C ILE A 21 5.54 12.88 13.28
N ALA A 22 6.64 13.62 13.40
CA ALA A 22 6.60 15.02 13.80
C ALA A 22 5.80 15.88 12.81
N TRP A 23 6.04 15.68 11.50
CA TRP A 23 5.31 16.34 10.43
C TRP A 23 3.81 16.02 10.47
N ALA A 24 3.46 14.75 10.65
CA ALA A 24 2.08 14.31 10.70
C ALA A 24 1.33 14.87 11.92
N ALA A 25 1.99 14.90 13.09
CA ALA A 25 1.45 15.47 14.32
C ALA A 25 1.11 16.96 14.16
N GLU A 26 2.02 17.76 13.55
CA GLU A 26 1.79 19.19 13.30
C GLU A 26 0.60 19.45 12.37
N ARG A 27 0.30 18.55 11.43
CA ARG A 27 -0.73 18.71 10.38
C ARG A 27 -2.00 17.93 10.65
N GLY A 28 -2.06 17.21 11.76
CA GLY A 28 -3.22 16.35 12.09
C GLY A 28 -3.43 15.22 11.08
N VAL A 29 -2.34 14.69 10.51
CA VAL A 29 -2.35 13.47 9.69
C VAL A 29 -2.30 12.27 10.63
N LYS A 30 -3.23 11.32 10.48
CA LYS A 30 -3.37 10.20 11.41
C LYS A 30 -2.75 8.89 10.91
N PHE A 31 -2.59 8.72 9.61
CA PHE A 31 -2.05 7.51 9.00
C PHE A 31 -0.80 7.86 8.20
N ILE A 32 0.29 7.17 8.46
CA ILE A 32 1.53 7.29 7.69
C ILE A 32 2.15 5.92 7.49
N ASP A 33 2.81 5.72 6.35
CA ASP A 33 3.67 4.57 6.13
C ASP A 33 5.05 5.00 5.62
N ALA A 34 6.03 4.11 5.74
CA ALA A 34 7.40 4.38 5.33
C ALA A 34 8.07 3.14 4.73
N GLN A 35 8.97 3.36 3.78
CA GLN A 35 9.86 2.33 3.25
C GLN A 35 11.13 2.23 4.10
N LEU A 36 11.57 0.99 4.37
CA LEU A 36 12.69 0.72 5.27
C LEU A 36 13.94 0.15 4.55
N ASP A 37 14.05 0.36 3.25
CA ASP A 37 15.10 -0.26 2.44
C ASP A 37 16.43 0.52 2.45
N ILE A 38 16.36 1.82 2.66
CA ILE A 38 17.53 2.70 2.59
C ILE A 38 17.55 3.74 3.72
N THR A 39 18.73 4.32 3.95
CA THR A 39 18.89 5.47 4.84
C THR A 39 17.91 6.61 4.48
N PRO A 40 17.22 7.25 5.48
CA PRO A 40 17.47 7.10 6.92
C PRO A 40 16.77 5.91 7.60
N ASN A 41 15.91 5.17 6.90
CA ASN A 41 15.04 4.14 7.45
C ASN A 41 15.52 2.69 7.18
N GLY A 42 16.82 2.45 6.97
CA GLY A 42 17.30 1.08 6.71
C GLY A 42 16.86 0.08 7.77
N LEU A 43 16.34 -1.11 7.37
CA LEU A 43 15.81 -2.18 8.24
C LEU A 43 16.71 -2.48 9.44
N THR A 44 18.02 -2.50 9.23
CA THR A 44 19.02 -2.82 10.25
C THR A 44 19.21 -1.72 11.32
N THR A 45 18.62 -0.54 11.10
CA THR A 45 18.72 0.59 12.04
C THR A 45 17.62 0.60 13.09
N PHE A 46 16.62 -0.26 12.97
CA PHE A 46 15.48 -0.36 13.90
C PHE A 46 15.81 -1.28 15.08
N ASP A 47 16.72 -0.85 15.94
CA ASP A 47 16.97 -1.52 17.21
C ASP A 47 15.81 -1.30 18.23
N ALA A 48 15.89 -1.94 19.38
CA ALA A 48 14.85 -1.86 20.38
C ALA A 48 14.62 -0.41 20.87
N ALA A 49 15.68 0.34 21.09
CA ALA A 49 15.59 1.70 21.62
C ALA A 49 14.94 2.65 20.60
N ARG A 50 15.32 2.55 19.31
CA ARG A 50 14.69 3.32 18.24
C ARG A 50 13.23 2.96 18.07
N CYS A 51 12.89 1.67 18.08
CA CYS A 51 11.50 1.24 17.98
C CYS A 51 10.65 1.73 19.16
N ASP A 52 11.19 1.72 20.38
CA ASP A 52 10.48 2.20 21.55
C ASP A 52 10.20 3.71 21.48
N ALA A 53 11.18 4.50 21.06
CA ALA A 53 11.03 5.95 20.88
C ALA A 53 9.99 6.29 19.79
N ILE A 54 10.01 5.59 18.66
CA ILE A 54 9.04 5.76 17.58
C ILE A 54 7.62 5.42 18.04
N ARG A 55 7.43 4.30 18.75
CA ARG A 55 6.12 3.92 19.29
C ARG A 55 5.58 4.95 20.29
N GLU A 56 6.45 5.46 21.16
CA GLU A 56 6.07 6.50 22.13
C GLU A 56 5.63 7.78 21.40
N ALA A 57 6.41 8.24 20.42
CA ALA A 57 6.09 9.44 19.66
C ALA A 57 4.79 9.28 18.84
N ALA A 58 4.61 8.16 18.13
CA ALA A 58 3.40 7.89 17.36
C ALA A 58 2.16 7.79 18.27
N GLY A 59 2.27 7.06 19.39
CA GLY A 59 1.20 6.92 20.37
C GLY A 59 0.80 8.25 21.02
N ALA A 60 1.77 9.11 21.35
CA ALA A 60 1.49 10.44 21.91
C ALA A 60 0.76 11.36 20.92
N ALA A 61 0.98 11.19 19.63
CA ALA A 61 0.35 11.97 18.56
C ALA A 61 -0.92 11.31 17.98
N ASP A 62 -1.31 10.12 18.45
CA ASP A 62 -2.43 9.32 17.92
C ASP A 62 -2.25 9.07 16.41
N ILE A 63 -1.05 8.60 16.03
CA ILE A 63 -0.67 8.28 14.65
C ILE A 63 -0.61 6.77 14.47
N HIS A 64 -1.28 6.28 13.45
CA HIS A 64 -1.29 4.91 12.98
C HIS A 64 -0.12 4.70 12.00
N LEU A 65 0.72 3.72 12.28
CA LEU A 65 1.92 3.44 11.49
C LEU A 65 1.72 2.24 10.57
N GLY A 66 2.15 2.39 9.34
CA GLY A 66 2.34 1.32 8.38
C GLY A 66 3.78 1.25 7.87
N LEU A 67 4.10 0.13 7.26
CA LEU A 67 5.32 -0.05 6.51
C LEU A 67 5.00 -0.40 5.07
N HIS A 68 5.92 -0.07 4.16
CA HIS A 68 5.75 -0.32 2.74
C HIS A 68 7.04 -0.92 2.18
N THR A 69 6.99 -2.14 1.64
CA THR A 69 8.15 -2.77 1.01
C THR A 69 8.54 -2.04 -0.28
N LEU A 70 9.79 -2.15 -0.71
CA LEU A 70 10.22 -1.55 -1.97
C LEU A 70 9.76 -2.39 -3.16
N SER A 71 8.97 -1.82 -4.07
CA SER A 71 8.49 -2.49 -5.29
C SER A 71 9.62 -2.97 -6.23
N GLY A 72 10.79 -2.34 -6.15
CA GLY A 72 11.99 -2.77 -6.87
C GLY A 72 12.62 -4.07 -6.35
N VAL A 73 12.24 -4.55 -5.17
CA VAL A 73 12.63 -5.88 -4.68
C VAL A 73 11.66 -6.90 -5.26
N ASN A 74 12.16 -7.74 -6.19
CA ASN A 74 11.31 -8.72 -6.84
C ASN A 74 11.00 -9.91 -5.93
N ILE A 75 9.85 -9.91 -5.28
CA ILE A 75 9.43 -11.04 -4.44
C ILE A 75 8.95 -12.26 -5.24
N ALA A 76 8.77 -12.11 -6.55
CA ALA A 76 8.47 -13.21 -7.46
C ALA A 76 9.72 -14.00 -7.89
N GLU A 77 10.79 -13.95 -7.08
CA GLU A 77 12.05 -14.60 -7.39
C GLU A 77 12.00 -16.11 -7.10
N TYR A 78 12.37 -16.94 -8.09
CA TYR A 78 12.40 -18.39 -7.97
C TYR A 78 13.82 -19.01 -8.03
N SER A 79 14.84 -18.19 -8.26
CA SER A 79 16.23 -18.64 -8.16
C SER A 79 16.53 -19.08 -6.72
N PRO A 80 17.09 -20.27 -6.48
CA PRO A 80 17.20 -20.85 -5.14
C PRO A 80 17.91 -19.95 -4.11
N PHE A 81 18.96 -19.24 -4.54
CA PHE A 81 19.71 -18.34 -3.65
C PHE A 81 18.97 -17.04 -3.33
N LEU A 82 18.22 -16.51 -4.30
CA LEU A 82 17.47 -15.28 -4.12
C LEU A 82 16.12 -15.53 -3.45
N SER A 83 15.52 -16.69 -3.68
CA SER A 83 14.27 -17.11 -3.05
C SER A 83 14.38 -17.11 -1.52
N GLU A 84 15.48 -17.64 -0.95
CA GLU A 84 15.71 -17.58 0.49
C GLU A 84 15.89 -16.14 0.99
N ALA A 85 16.62 -15.31 0.23
CA ALA A 85 16.81 -13.90 0.58
C ALA A 85 15.48 -13.09 0.55
N VAL A 86 14.55 -13.44 -0.33
CA VAL A 86 13.22 -12.84 -0.39
C VAL A 86 12.40 -13.20 0.85
N ASP A 87 12.43 -14.47 1.27
CA ASP A 87 11.75 -14.90 2.50
C ASP A 87 12.32 -14.15 3.72
N ASP A 88 13.65 -14.02 3.83
CA ASP A 88 14.32 -13.27 4.89
C ASP A 88 13.97 -11.78 4.87
N TYR A 89 13.88 -11.17 3.68
CA TYR A 89 13.49 -9.77 3.49
C TYR A 89 12.06 -9.51 4.01
N LEU A 90 11.09 -10.30 3.58
CA LEU A 90 9.70 -10.16 4.05
C LEU A 90 9.60 -10.38 5.56
N LYS A 91 10.31 -11.39 6.08
CA LYS A 91 10.37 -11.63 7.51
C LYS A 91 10.96 -10.45 8.28
N ALA A 92 12.03 -9.83 7.78
CA ALA A 92 12.65 -8.69 8.43
C ALA A 92 11.70 -7.49 8.51
N TYR A 93 10.90 -7.21 7.46
CA TYR A 93 9.85 -6.20 7.50
C TYR A 93 8.79 -6.50 8.56
N ILE A 94 8.30 -7.75 8.60
CA ILE A 94 7.31 -8.19 9.60
C ILE A 94 7.87 -8.04 11.02
N ASP A 95 9.12 -8.44 11.25
CA ASP A 95 9.78 -8.33 12.55
C ASP A 95 9.89 -6.86 13.02
N VAL A 96 10.19 -5.93 12.10
CA VAL A 96 10.22 -4.49 12.41
C VAL A 96 8.80 -3.98 12.65
N ALA A 97 7.82 -4.37 11.83
CA ALA A 97 6.42 -4.00 12.01
C ALA A 97 5.90 -4.39 13.41
N VAL A 98 6.16 -5.62 13.85
CA VAL A 98 5.79 -6.09 15.19
C VAL A 98 6.45 -5.25 16.29
N ARG A 99 7.77 -4.97 16.15
CA ARG A 99 8.50 -4.12 17.12
C ARG A 99 7.98 -2.70 17.18
N LEU A 100 7.63 -2.11 16.05
CA LEU A 100 7.02 -0.78 15.95
C LEU A 100 5.56 -0.76 16.36
N LYS A 101 4.88 -1.90 16.46
CA LYS A 101 3.43 -2.03 16.49
C LYS A 101 2.78 -1.37 15.29
N ALA A 102 3.43 -1.46 14.13
CA ALA A 102 2.83 -1.01 12.87
C ALA A 102 1.60 -1.87 12.56
N GLU A 103 0.55 -1.23 12.09
CA GLU A 103 -0.75 -1.86 11.91
C GLU A 103 -0.85 -2.65 10.60
N TRP A 104 0.00 -2.29 9.61
CA TRP A 104 0.07 -2.98 8.33
C TRP A 104 1.46 -2.93 7.70
N VAL A 105 1.71 -3.85 6.77
CA VAL A 105 2.87 -3.85 5.87
C VAL A 105 2.36 -4.05 4.44
N VAL A 106 2.55 -3.06 3.57
CA VAL A 106 2.26 -3.20 2.14
C VAL A 106 3.33 -4.07 1.50
N VAL A 107 2.90 -5.07 0.75
CA VAL A 107 3.74 -6.00 -0.01
C VAL A 107 3.32 -6.03 -1.47
N HIS A 108 4.29 -6.20 -2.37
CA HIS A 108 4.06 -6.24 -3.80
C HIS A 108 4.11 -7.67 -4.32
N PRO A 109 3.42 -8.01 -5.42
CA PRO A 109 3.48 -9.36 -6.01
C PRO A 109 4.75 -9.62 -6.81
N GLY A 110 5.60 -8.60 -7.05
CA GLY A 110 6.80 -8.70 -7.88
C GLY A 110 6.56 -8.39 -9.35
N HIS A 111 7.51 -8.81 -10.19
CA HIS A 111 7.49 -8.55 -11.63
C HIS A 111 8.14 -9.69 -12.42
N HIS A 112 7.89 -9.74 -13.75
CA HIS A 112 8.41 -10.74 -14.66
C HIS A 112 9.07 -10.16 -15.91
N PHE A 113 9.88 -10.99 -16.61
CA PHE A 113 10.58 -10.68 -17.87
C PHE A 113 10.12 -11.62 -19.00
N GLY A 114 8.86 -12.11 -18.98
CA GLY A 114 8.30 -13.08 -19.91
C GLY A 114 8.11 -14.49 -19.32
N ASP A 115 8.52 -14.71 -18.06
CA ASP A 115 8.38 -15.91 -17.24
C ASP A 115 7.24 -15.74 -16.21
N LYS A 116 6.08 -15.27 -16.67
CA LYS A 116 4.97 -14.78 -15.83
C LYS A 116 4.44 -15.88 -14.90
N GLU A 117 4.15 -17.07 -15.43
CA GLU A 117 3.53 -18.15 -14.67
C GLU A 117 4.44 -18.62 -13.53
N GLU A 118 5.73 -18.82 -13.81
CA GLU A 118 6.71 -19.24 -12.81
C GLU A 118 6.89 -18.16 -11.72
N ARG A 119 6.86 -16.89 -12.13
CA ARG A 119 6.95 -15.75 -11.20
C ARG A 119 5.70 -15.63 -10.33
N MET A 120 4.51 -15.81 -10.89
CA MET A 120 3.27 -15.79 -10.12
C MET A 120 3.23 -16.90 -9.07
N GLU A 121 3.65 -18.13 -9.43
CA GLU A 121 3.73 -19.25 -8.49
C GLU A 121 4.76 -18.98 -7.38
N ALA A 122 5.94 -18.44 -7.72
CA ALA A 122 6.95 -18.08 -6.74
C ALA A 122 6.43 -17.00 -5.76
N ALA A 123 5.79 -15.96 -6.28
CA ALA A 123 5.20 -14.90 -5.46
C ALA A 123 4.13 -15.44 -4.50
N VAL A 124 3.24 -16.33 -4.96
CA VAL A 124 2.26 -17.01 -4.10
C VAL A 124 2.99 -17.77 -2.99
N GLY A 125 4.07 -18.49 -3.31
CA GLY A 125 4.87 -19.22 -2.33
C GLY A 125 5.46 -18.31 -1.24
N HIS A 126 6.09 -17.20 -1.63
CA HIS A 126 6.69 -16.24 -0.69
C HIS A 126 5.63 -15.52 0.15
N ILE A 127 4.56 -15.00 -0.49
CA ILE A 127 3.49 -14.30 0.23
C ILE A 127 2.76 -15.25 1.18
N SER A 128 2.56 -16.52 0.80
CA SER A 128 1.95 -17.53 1.68
C SER A 128 2.79 -17.76 2.95
N LYS A 129 4.11 -17.92 2.82
CA LYS A 129 5.03 -18.05 3.96
C LYS A 129 5.02 -16.79 4.84
N ALA A 130 5.11 -15.60 4.20
CA ALA A 130 5.08 -14.33 4.91
C ALA A 130 3.74 -14.13 5.66
N SER A 131 2.61 -14.48 5.02
CA SER A 131 1.28 -14.39 5.65
C SER A 131 1.13 -15.35 6.82
N ALA A 132 1.66 -16.57 6.70
CA ALA A 132 1.65 -17.54 7.81
C ALA A 132 2.50 -17.05 9.00
N TYR A 133 3.67 -16.48 8.71
CA TYR A 133 4.49 -15.87 9.76
C TYR A 133 3.83 -14.64 10.38
N ALA A 134 3.21 -13.77 9.57
CA ALA A 134 2.47 -12.62 10.05
C ALA A 134 1.31 -13.03 10.98
N GLU A 135 0.57 -14.10 10.64
CA GLU A 135 -0.49 -14.67 11.50
C GLU A 135 0.08 -15.12 12.84
N GLU A 136 1.23 -15.81 12.85
CA GLU A 136 1.88 -16.30 14.06
C GLU A 136 2.29 -15.16 15.00
N VAL A 137 2.83 -14.05 14.44
CA VAL A 137 3.36 -12.94 15.24
C VAL A 137 2.38 -11.76 15.42
N GLY A 138 1.18 -11.86 14.84
CA GLY A 138 0.12 -10.85 14.97
C GLY A 138 0.33 -9.61 14.09
N ALA A 139 0.99 -9.73 12.94
CA ALA A 139 1.13 -8.69 11.94
C ALA A 139 0.06 -8.81 10.84
N THR A 140 -0.16 -7.74 10.06
CA THR A 140 -1.08 -7.74 8.92
C THR A 140 -0.34 -7.29 7.67
N LEU A 141 -0.48 -8.05 6.58
CA LEU A 141 0.07 -7.70 5.27
C LEU A 141 -1.05 -7.19 4.36
N PHE A 142 -0.72 -6.20 3.53
CA PHE A 142 -1.61 -5.70 2.48
C PHE A 142 -0.95 -5.93 1.12
N LEU A 143 -1.52 -6.82 0.31
CA LEU A 143 -1.04 -7.07 -1.06
C LEU A 143 -1.57 -5.99 -1.99
N GLU A 144 -0.66 -5.29 -2.68
CA GLU A 144 -1.00 -4.20 -3.59
C GLU A 144 -1.27 -4.70 -5.01
N ASN A 145 -2.31 -4.16 -5.68
CA ASN A 145 -2.44 -4.27 -7.13
C ASN A 145 -1.48 -3.30 -7.80
N MET A 146 -0.66 -3.82 -8.71
CA MET A 146 0.42 -3.05 -9.35
C MET A 146 -0.05 -2.35 -10.63
N ASN A 147 0.81 -1.47 -11.14
CA ASN A 147 0.58 -0.74 -12.36
C ASN A 147 0.81 -1.61 -13.61
N TRP A 148 0.06 -1.27 -14.65
CA TRP A 148 0.31 -1.78 -16.00
C TRP A 148 1.53 -1.07 -16.62
N GLU A 149 2.31 -1.83 -17.37
CA GLU A 149 3.40 -1.33 -18.20
C GLU A 149 3.11 -1.61 -19.67
N PRO A 150 3.54 -0.74 -20.62
CA PRO A 150 3.34 -0.96 -22.06
C PRO A 150 3.90 -2.30 -22.53
N ASP A 151 3.26 -2.94 -23.53
CA ASP A 151 3.65 -4.25 -24.06
C ASP A 151 5.11 -4.36 -24.51
N LEU A 152 5.75 -3.24 -24.84
CA LEU A 152 7.17 -3.18 -25.21
C LEU A 152 8.11 -2.96 -24.00
N ALA A 153 7.60 -2.84 -22.80
CA ALA A 153 8.44 -2.77 -21.61
C ALA A 153 9.17 -4.12 -21.40
N GLU A 154 10.38 -4.04 -20.89
CA GLU A 154 11.16 -5.25 -20.57
C GLU A 154 10.64 -5.93 -19.29
N VAL A 155 10.06 -5.15 -18.38
CA VAL A 155 9.58 -5.58 -17.08
C VAL A 155 8.09 -5.30 -16.99
N HIS A 156 7.32 -6.29 -16.52
CA HIS A 156 5.89 -6.16 -16.25
C HIS A 156 5.60 -6.57 -14.82
N TYR A 157 4.91 -5.68 -14.09
CA TYR A 157 4.47 -6.00 -12.73
C TYR A 157 3.37 -7.04 -12.73
N LEU A 158 3.36 -7.87 -11.68
CA LEU A 158 2.31 -8.87 -11.43
C LEU A 158 1.13 -8.24 -10.67
N ALA A 159 -0.05 -8.87 -10.73
CA ALA A 159 -1.31 -8.37 -10.17
C ALA A 159 -1.72 -6.98 -10.70
N HIS A 160 -1.39 -6.66 -11.96
CA HIS A 160 -1.79 -5.41 -12.58
C HIS A 160 -3.18 -5.49 -13.23
N THR A 161 -3.69 -6.68 -13.57
CA THR A 161 -5.06 -6.90 -14.04
C THR A 161 -5.94 -7.45 -12.93
N LEU A 162 -7.26 -7.32 -13.10
CA LEU A 162 -8.23 -7.94 -12.18
C LEU A 162 -8.05 -9.45 -12.12
N GLU A 163 -7.85 -10.12 -13.28
CA GLU A 163 -7.63 -11.57 -13.35
C GLU A 163 -6.41 -12.02 -12.53
N GLU A 164 -5.30 -11.29 -12.62
CA GLU A 164 -4.11 -11.58 -11.83
C GLU A 164 -4.33 -11.34 -10.35
N ALA A 165 -4.99 -10.23 -9.97
CA ALA A 165 -5.34 -9.96 -8.58
C ALA A 165 -6.22 -11.07 -8.00
N GLN A 166 -7.24 -11.53 -8.74
CA GLN A 166 -8.09 -12.66 -8.36
C GLN A 166 -7.27 -13.93 -8.19
N TYR A 167 -6.32 -14.22 -9.09
CA TYR A 167 -5.43 -15.39 -8.99
C TYR A 167 -4.70 -15.44 -7.63
N TYR A 168 -4.20 -14.27 -7.13
CA TYR A 168 -3.55 -14.20 -5.84
C TYR A 168 -4.54 -14.37 -4.69
N PHE A 169 -5.66 -13.64 -4.68
CA PHE A 169 -6.62 -13.65 -3.57
C PHE A 169 -7.41 -14.95 -3.43
N GLU A 170 -7.54 -15.73 -4.49
CA GLU A 170 -8.10 -17.09 -4.44
C GLU A 170 -7.15 -18.10 -3.76
N ARG A 171 -5.84 -17.89 -3.86
CA ARG A 171 -4.82 -18.79 -3.31
C ARG A 171 -4.32 -18.37 -1.93
N LEU A 172 -4.34 -17.10 -1.65
CA LEU A 172 -3.83 -16.49 -0.42
C LEU A 172 -5.01 -16.12 0.48
N THR A 173 -5.45 -17.06 1.32
CA THR A 173 -6.71 -16.95 2.07
C THR A 173 -6.55 -16.65 3.56
N LEU A 174 -5.32 -16.48 4.06
CA LEU A 174 -5.07 -16.20 5.46
C LEU A 174 -5.62 -14.82 5.87
N PRO A 175 -6.25 -14.68 7.06
CA PRO A 175 -6.80 -13.41 7.55
C PRO A 175 -5.76 -12.30 7.72
N SER A 176 -4.49 -12.67 7.94
CA SER A 176 -3.36 -11.75 8.02
C SER A 176 -3.02 -11.06 6.69
N LEU A 177 -3.58 -11.53 5.57
CA LEU A 177 -3.40 -10.90 4.25
C LEU A 177 -4.68 -10.20 3.81
N LYS A 178 -4.58 -8.90 3.63
CA LYS A 178 -5.63 -8.03 3.09
C LYS A 178 -5.21 -7.44 1.75
N TRP A 179 -6.03 -6.57 1.20
CA TRP A 179 -5.81 -5.88 -0.06
C TRP A 179 -5.44 -4.41 0.18
N SER A 180 -4.37 -3.95 -0.46
CA SER A 180 -4.05 -2.53 -0.65
C SER A 180 -4.48 -2.14 -2.06
N PHE A 181 -5.51 -1.31 -2.17
CA PHE A 181 -6.08 -0.89 -3.45
C PHE A 181 -5.45 0.40 -3.94
N THR A 182 -4.58 0.32 -4.94
CA THR A 182 -3.96 1.48 -5.57
C THR A 182 -4.78 1.89 -6.79
N VAL A 183 -5.49 3.02 -6.66
CA VAL A 183 -6.55 3.41 -7.61
C VAL A 183 -6.00 3.87 -8.96
N ASN A 184 -4.86 4.58 -9.00
CA ASN A 184 -4.23 4.96 -10.26
C ASN A 184 -3.73 3.74 -11.04
N HIS A 185 -3.25 2.68 -10.38
CA HIS A 185 -2.88 1.42 -11.02
C HIS A 185 -4.10 0.76 -11.68
N ALA A 186 -5.21 0.66 -10.97
CA ALA A 186 -6.44 0.11 -11.53
C ALA A 186 -7.00 0.96 -12.69
N HIS A 187 -6.76 2.28 -12.69
CA HIS A 187 -7.21 3.18 -13.75
C HIS A 187 -6.47 2.97 -15.08
N LEU A 188 -5.31 2.29 -15.08
CA LEU A 188 -4.51 2.01 -16.27
C LEU A 188 -4.99 0.80 -17.08
N VAL A 189 -5.88 -0.02 -16.53
CA VAL A 189 -6.35 -1.25 -17.18
C VAL A 189 -7.84 -1.17 -17.54
N PRO A 190 -8.31 -1.97 -18.52
CA PRO A 190 -9.70 -1.91 -18.99
C PRO A 190 -10.75 -2.16 -17.92
N ASP A 191 -10.44 -2.99 -16.92
CA ASP A 191 -11.36 -3.26 -15.80
C ASP A 191 -11.63 -2.00 -14.97
N GLY A 192 -10.65 -1.11 -14.88
CA GLY A 192 -10.76 0.15 -14.16
C GLY A 192 -11.02 -0.02 -12.66
N ILE A 193 -11.20 1.10 -11.99
CA ILE A 193 -11.48 1.15 -10.54
C ILE A 193 -12.71 0.34 -10.19
N ASP A 194 -13.79 0.47 -10.97
CA ASP A 194 -15.05 -0.24 -10.72
C ASP A 194 -14.91 -1.75 -10.87
N GLY A 195 -14.18 -2.22 -11.89
CA GLY A 195 -13.96 -3.65 -12.09
C GLY A 195 -13.23 -4.30 -10.91
N PHE A 196 -12.23 -3.63 -10.34
CA PHE A 196 -11.55 -4.13 -9.13
C PHE A 196 -12.48 -4.14 -7.90
N ILE A 197 -13.30 -3.10 -7.70
CA ILE A 197 -14.26 -3.02 -6.59
C ILE A 197 -15.33 -4.13 -6.72
N ASP A 198 -15.80 -4.40 -7.94
CA ASP A 198 -16.83 -5.42 -8.18
C ASP A 198 -16.25 -6.85 -8.20
N GLY A 199 -14.98 -6.99 -8.58
CA GLY A 199 -14.35 -8.29 -8.81
C GLY A 199 -13.59 -8.87 -7.62
N LEU A 200 -13.27 -8.08 -6.60
CA LEU A 200 -12.54 -8.52 -5.41
C LEU A 200 -13.42 -8.47 -4.15
N ASP A 201 -13.07 -9.28 -3.16
CA ASP A 201 -13.76 -9.29 -1.87
C ASP A 201 -13.44 -8.02 -1.05
N MET A 202 -14.36 -7.06 -1.05
CA MET A 202 -14.22 -5.79 -0.34
C MET A 202 -14.08 -5.95 1.19
N SER A 203 -14.47 -7.09 1.77
CA SER A 203 -14.23 -7.37 3.20
C SER A 203 -12.74 -7.54 3.53
N ARG A 204 -11.92 -7.81 2.52
CA ARG A 204 -10.46 -7.91 2.62
C ARG A 204 -9.73 -6.59 2.33
N LEU A 205 -10.43 -5.53 1.95
CA LEU A 205 -9.82 -4.22 1.71
C LEU A 205 -9.26 -3.65 3.02
N GLY A 206 -7.96 -3.41 3.06
CA GLY A 206 -7.25 -2.84 4.21
C GLY A 206 -7.01 -1.35 4.07
N GLU A 207 -6.54 -0.93 2.90
CA GLU A 207 -6.29 0.48 2.57
C GLU A 207 -6.61 0.78 1.10
N VAL A 208 -6.74 2.06 0.80
CA VAL A 208 -6.86 2.60 -0.57
C VAL A 208 -5.74 3.60 -0.78
N ARG A 209 -4.84 3.34 -1.74
CA ARG A 209 -3.76 4.25 -2.10
C ARG A 209 -4.20 5.16 -3.24
N ILE A 210 -3.89 6.45 -3.09
CA ILE A 210 -4.40 7.52 -3.96
C ILE A 210 -3.24 8.27 -4.61
N ALA A 211 -3.20 8.24 -5.92
CA ALA A 211 -2.57 9.20 -6.79
C ALA A 211 -3.49 9.42 -7.99
N ASP A 212 -3.33 10.50 -8.73
CA ASP A 212 -4.06 10.73 -9.97
C ASP A 212 -3.21 10.31 -11.17
N CYS A 213 -3.84 10.03 -12.29
CA CYS A 213 -3.18 9.77 -13.58
C CYS A 213 -4.15 10.05 -14.73
N THR A 214 -3.64 10.01 -15.97
CA THR A 214 -4.46 10.19 -17.19
C THR A 214 -4.99 8.89 -17.77
N GLY A 215 -4.60 7.74 -17.21
CA GLY A 215 -4.96 6.43 -17.73
C GLY A 215 -4.10 5.94 -18.90
N GLU A 216 -3.05 6.69 -19.29
CA GLU A 216 -2.19 6.36 -20.45
C GLU A 216 -0.92 5.59 -20.04
N TYR A 217 -0.34 5.96 -18.90
CA TYR A 217 0.89 5.36 -18.36
C TYR A 217 1.00 5.65 -16.87
N GLU A 218 1.85 4.88 -16.19
CA GLU A 218 2.07 5.04 -14.76
C GLU A 218 2.70 6.39 -14.42
N ILE A 219 1.96 7.15 -13.61
CA ILE A 219 2.41 8.41 -13.04
C ILE A 219 1.62 8.68 -11.76
N HIS A 220 2.28 9.24 -10.75
CA HIS A 220 1.66 9.65 -9.49
C HIS A 220 1.45 11.17 -9.50
N MET A 221 0.32 11.61 -10.07
CA MET A 221 -0.07 13.02 -10.10
C MET A 221 -0.83 13.40 -8.83
N LYS A 222 -0.84 14.69 -8.51
CA LYS A 222 -1.69 15.25 -7.46
C LYS A 222 -3.16 15.08 -7.85
N PRO A 223 -4.04 14.65 -6.94
CA PRO A 223 -5.47 14.57 -7.20
C PRO A 223 -6.06 15.84 -7.77
N GLY A 224 -6.73 15.73 -8.92
CA GLY A 224 -7.27 16.82 -9.71
C GLY A 224 -6.40 17.29 -10.88
N GLU A 225 -5.20 16.74 -11.05
CA GLU A 225 -4.33 17.01 -12.22
C GLU A 225 -4.47 15.95 -13.32
N GLY A 226 -5.02 14.77 -13.01
CA GLY A 226 -5.36 13.71 -13.96
C GLY A 226 -6.85 13.68 -14.28
N ASN A 227 -7.39 12.47 -14.47
CA ASN A 227 -8.78 12.29 -14.87
C ASN A 227 -9.54 11.24 -14.04
N ILE A 228 -9.01 10.81 -12.89
CA ILE A 228 -9.72 9.91 -11.98
C ILE A 228 -10.89 10.64 -11.32
N ASP A 229 -12.09 10.06 -11.38
CA ASP A 229 -13.25 10.56 -10.64
C ASP A 229 -13.19 10.09 -9.17
N PHE A 230 -12.52 10.88 -8.34
CA PHE A 230 -12.39 10.59 -6.91
C PHE A 230 -13.73 10.64 -6.17
N GLY A 231 -14.70 11.45 -6.63
CA GLY A 231 -16.03 11.46 -6.04
C GLY A 231 -16.71 10.10 -6.18
N HIS A 232 -16.74 9.57 -7.41
CA HIS A 232 -17.28 8.25 -7.70
C HIS A 232 -16.50 7.14 -6.96
N MET A 233 -15.16 7.20 -6.94
CA MET A 233 -14.33 6.25 -6.19
C MET A 233 -14.73 6.19 -4.70
N PHE A 234 -14.85 7.36 -4.03
CA PHE A 234 -15.25 7.39 -2.62
C PHE A 234 -16.67 6.87 -2.42
N GLU A 235 -17.63 7.25 -3.29
CA GLU A 235 -19.01 6.74 -3.23
C GLU A 235 -19.01 5.21 -3.25
N ARG A 236 -18.30 4.59 -4.19
CA ARG A 236 -18.24 3.13 -4.33
C ARG A 236 -17.60 2.44 -3.14
N ILE A 237 -16.45 2.96 -2.68
CA ILE A 237 -15.70 2.37 -1.59
C ILE A 237 -16.44 2.53 -0.25
N GLU A 238 -16.96 3.70 0.07
CA GLU A 238 -17.70 3.92 1.32
C GLU A 238 -19.03 3.16 1.34
N ALA A 239 -19.71 3.01 0.18
CA ALA A 239 -20.92 2.19 0.06
C ALA A 239 -20.68 0.70 0.35
N SER A 240 -19.46 0.19 0.16
CA SER A 240 -19.07 -1.19 0.54
C SER A 240 -18.99 -1.39 2.06
N GLY A 241 -19.04 -0.32 2.85
CA GLY A 241 -18.89 -0.35 4.31
C GLY A 241 -17.42 -0.31 4.77
N PHE A 242 -16.49 0.08 3.91
CA PHE A 242 -15.07 0.19 4.19
C PHE A 242 -14.77 1.05 5.42
N LYS A 243 -13.93 0.54 6.33
CA LYS A 243 -13.54 1.20 7.60
C LYS A 243 -12.05 1.44 7.73
N GLY A 244 -11.26 1.07 6.72
CA GLY A 244 -9.83 1.31 6.67
C GLY A 244 -9.49 2.77 6.37
N HIS A 245 -8.29 3.00 5.92
CA HIS A 245 -7.77 4.33 5.63
C HIS A 245 -7.45 4.50 4.13
N TYR A 246 -7.28 5.76 3.76
CA TYR A 246 -6.81 6.18 2.44
C TYR A 246 -5.38 6.72 2.58
N MET A 247 -4.51 6.42 1.63
CA MET A 247 -3.11 6.82 1.67
C MET A 247 -2.73 7.63 0.43
N ASN A 248 -2.47 8.92 0.59
CA ASN A 248 -1.89 9.72 -0.49
C ASN A 248 -0.47 9.26 -0.79
N ALA A 249 -0.18 8.95 -2.05
CA ALA A 249 1.09 8.37 -2.50
C ALA A 249 1.60 9.06 -3.77
N PHE A 250 1.84 10.39 -3.72
CA PHE A 250 2.28 11.20 -4.86
C PHE A 250 3.13 12.40 -4.40
N GLY A 251 3.90 13.00 -5.32
CA GLY A 251 4.55 14.30 -5.13
C GLY A 251 5.41 14.39 -3.84
N ASN A 252 5.06 15.31 -2.97
CA ASN A 252 5.71 15.55 -1.68
C ASN A 252 4.69 15.65 -0.55
N LEU A 253 5.15 15.67 0.70
CA LEU A 253 4.28 15.65 1.88
C LEU A 253 3.33 16.86 1.98
N GLU A 254 3.75 18.05 1.56
CA GLU A 254 2.88 19.24 1.59
C GLU A 254 1.76 19.12 0.55
N ASP A 255 2.07 18.65 -0.67
CA ASP A 255 1.05 18.38 -1.68
C ASP A 255 0.05 17.30 -1.23
N MET A 256 0.54 16.24 -0.57
CA MET A 256 -0.33 15.20 0.01
C MET A 256 -1.23 15.74 1.11
N ASN A 257 -0.71 16.62 1.97
CA ASN A 257 -1.52 17.26 3.01
C ASN A 257 -2.60 18.16 2.42
N ASP A 258 -2.26 19.00 1.43
CA ASP A 258 -3.19 19.89 0.77
C ASP A 258 -4.29 19.14 0.00
N ALA A 259 -3.94 17.99 -0.62
CA ALA A 259 -4.90 17.18 -1.35
C ALA A 259 -5.99 16.57 -0.46
N ARG A 260 -5.78 16.45 0.85
CA ARG A 260 -6.78 15.91 1.78
C ARG A 260 -8.10 16.71 1.75
N ASP A 261 -8.01 18.04 1.67
CA ASP A 261 -9.20 18.89 1.60
C ASP A 261 -9.92 18.75 0.26
N TYR A 262 -9.16 18.68 -0.85
CA TYR A 262 -9.72 18.43 -2.18
C TYR A 262 -10.45 17.07 -2.24
N LEU A 263 -9.84 16.01 -1.74
CA LEU A 263 -10.41 14.66 -1.73
C LEU A 263 -11.70 14.60 -0.91
N VAL A 264 -11.72 15.23 0.28
CA VAL A 264 -12.94 15.33 1.10
C VAL A 264 -14.04 16.10 0.37
N GLU A 265 -13.69 17.20 -0.31
CA GLU A 265 -14.67 17.96 -1.11
C GLU A 265 -15.28 17.09 -2.21
N ARG A 266 -14.45 16.31 -2.95
CA ARG A 266 -14.95 15.38 -3.98
C ARG A 266 -15.91 14.34 -3.41
N ALA A 267 -15.56 13.74 -2.27
CA ALA A 267 -16.40 12.76 -1.58
C ALA A 267 -17.75 13.37 -1.16
N VAL A 268 -17.74 14.56 -0.56
CA VAL A 268 -18.97 15.26 -0.14
C VAL A 268 -19.87 15.61 -1.33
N VAL A 269 -19.29 16.08 -2.43
CA VAL A 269 -20.03 16.36 -3.68
C VAL A 269 -20.71 15.11 -4.22
N ALA A 270 -20.06 13.94 -4.09
CA ALA A 270 -20.63 12.64 -4.45
C ALA A 270 -21.63 12.06 -3.43
N GLY A 271 -21.91 12.77 -2.34
CA GLY A 271 -22.90 12.37 -1.34
C GLY A 271 -22.36 11.51 -0.18
N VAL A 272 -21.03 11.36 -0.08
CA VAL A 272 -20.39 10.62 1.02
C VAL A 272 -20.45 11.44 2.31
N ASP A 273 -20.82 10.81 3.44
CA ASP A 273 -20.77 11.45 4.77
C ASP A 273 -19.30 11.53 5.25
N ALA A 274 -18.75 12.72 5.26
CA ALA A 274 -17.39 12.98 5.65
C ALA A 274 -17.18 13.19 7.18
N ARG A 275 -18.24 13.09 8.00
CA ARG A 275 -18.20 13.31 9.46
C ARG A 275 -17.67 12.13 10.24
#